data_bc783a70f49f6fc11e46ecd3536f3608
#
_entry.id   bc783a70f49f6fc11e46ecd3536f3608
#
_cell.length_a   1.000
_cell.length_b   1.000
_cell.length_c   1.000
_cell.angle_alpha   90.00
_cell.angle_beta   90.00
_cell.angle_gamma   90.00
#
_symmetry.space_group_name_H-M   'P 1'
#
loop_
_entity.id
_entity.type
_entity.pdbx_description
1 polymer ?
#
loop_
_entity_poly.entity_id
_entity_poly.type
_entity_poly.pdbx_seq_one_letter_code
_entity_poly.pdbx_strand_id
1 'polypeptide(L)'
;MISKRFQLLVIGNEILSGRRQDVHFANARAAFAARGLRLSAVHFLGDDADALVAHYRRALDDGEVVLSFGGIGATPDDRTRQSVAAA
;
A
#
# COMPACT_ATOMS: atom_id res chain seq x y z
N MET A 1 -0.69 -1.15 26.49
CA MET A 1 -1.14 -1.95 25.35
C MET A 1 -0.62 -1.34 24.05
N ILE A 2 -0.09 -2.18 23.18
CA ILE A 2 0.45 -1.71 21.91
C ILE A 2 -0.66 -1.72 20.86
N SER A 3 -0.93 -0.55 20.30
CA SER A 3 -1.87 -0.43 19.20
C SER A 3 -1.12 -0.63 17.90
N LYS A 4 -1.62 -1.52 17.06
CA LYS A 4 -1.06 -1.68 15.73
C LYS A 4 -1.43 -0.49 14.87
N ARG A 5 -0.46 -0.05 14.08
CA ARG A 5 -0.70 1.01 13.10
C ARG A 5 -0.91 0.37 11.73
N PHE A 6 -1.90 0.88 11.04
CA PHE A 6 -2.25 0.39 9.71
C PHE A 6 -1.96 1.48 8.70
N GLN A 7 -1.25 1.12 7.64
CA GLN A 7 -1.05 2.04 6.54
C GLN A 7 -1.60 1.45 5.25
N LEU A 8 -2.06 2.32 4.38
CA LEU A 8 -2.54 1.95 3.06
C LEU A 8 -1.47 2.33 2.05
N LEU A 9 -1.18 1.43 1.15
CA LEU A 9 -0.24 1.67 0.07
C LEU A 9 -0.95 1.47 -1.25
N VAL A 10 -1.05 2.53 -2.04
CA VAL A 10 -1.66 2.49 -3.36
C VAL A 10 -0.55 2.59 -4.39
N ILE A 11 -0.46 1.62 -5.26
CA ILE A 11 0.65 1.47 -6.21
C ILE A 11 0.12 1.63 -7.62
N GLY A 12 0.72 2.51 -8.38
CA GLY A 12 0.36 2.68 -9.77
C GLY A 12 0.80 4.01 -10.33
N ASN A 13 1.52 3.96 -11.44
CA ASN A 13 1.96 5.17 -12.12
C ASN A 13 0.77 5.96 -12.68
N GLU A 14 -0.28 5.27 -13.10
CA GLU A 14 -1.47 5.92 -13.63
C GLU A 14 -2.21 6.72 -12.56
N ILE A 15 -2.09 6.32 -11.31
CA ILE A 15 -2.67 7.08 -10.19
C ILE A 15 -1.83 8.35 -9.96
N LEU A 16 -0.51 8.19 -9.94
CA LEU A 16 0.38 9.33 -9.71
C LEU A 16 0.29 10.37 -10.82
N SER A 17 0.11 9.92 -12.05
CA SER A 17 0.02 10.83 -13.20
C SER A 17 -1.37 11.47 -13.35
N GLY A 18 -2.34 11.01 -12.59
CA GLY A 18 -3.69 11.53 -12.68
C GLY A 18 -4.52 10.91 -13.81
N ARG A 19 -4.00 9.90 -14.50
CA ARG A 19 -4.76 9.24 -15.57
C ARG A 19 -5.87 8.36 -15.03
N ARG A 20 -5.77 7.95 -13.78
CA ARG A 20 -6.80 7.16 -13.11
C ARG A 20 -6.98 7.71 -11.71
N GLN A 21 -8.21 7.83 -11.29
CA GLN A 21 -8.51 8.25 -9.92
C GLN A 21 -8.49 7.04 -9.00
N ASP A 22 -7.85 7.19 -7.84
CA ASP A 22 -7.86 6.14 -6.85
C ASP A 22 -9.20 6.10 -6.12
N VAL A 23 -9.71 4.90 -5.93
CA VAL A 23 -10.91 4.68 -5.11
C VAL A 23 -10.60 3.83 -3.88
N HIS A 24 -9.39 3.28 -3.80
CA HIS A 24 -9.03 2.36 -2.71
C HIS A 24 -8.94 3.06 -1.37
N PHE A 25 -8.43 4.28 -1.34
CA PHE A 25 -8.31 5.01 -0.09
C PHE A 25 -9.67 5.25 0.56
N ALA A 26 -10.64 5.73 -0.21
CA ALA A 26 -11.97 6.00 0.33
C ALA A 26 -12.63 4.71 0.80
N ASN A 27 -12.51 3.64 0.03
CA ASN A 27 -13.10 2.35 0.37
C ASN A 27 -12.46 1.75 1.63
N ALA A 28 -11.14 1.81 1.73
CA ALA A 28 -10.43 1.29 2.89
C ALA A 28 -10.75 2.10 4.15
N ARG A 29 -10.81 3.41 4.01
CA ARG A 29 -11.14 4.27 5.14
C ARG A 29 -12.54 3.96 5.68
N ALA A 30 -13.50 3.78 4.79
CA ALA A 30 -14.86 3.46 5.18
C ALA A 30 -14.93 2.09 5.86
N ALA A 31 -14.24 1.10 5.32
CA ALA A 31 -14.22 -0.24 5.90
C ALA A 31 -13.58 -0.24 7.29
N PHE A 32 -12.50 0.50 7.47
CA PHE A 32 -11.84 0.60 8.76
C PHE A 32 -12.73 1.32 9.78
N ALA A 33 -13.36 2.41 9.36
CA ALA A 33 -14.25 3.16 10.25
C ALA A 33 -15.41 2.30 10.72
N ALA A 34 -15.95 1.46 9.85
CA ALA A 34 -17.05 0.57 10.20
C ALA A 34 -16.67 -0.43 11.29
N ARG A 35 -15.37 -0.72 11.45
CA ARG A 35 -14.85 -1.63 12.44
C ARG A 35 -14.20 -0.93 13.62
N GLY A 36 -14.33 0.38 13.71
CA GLY A 36 -13.70 1.15 14.78
C GLY A 36 -12.18 1.23 14.65
N LEU A 37 -11.65 0.99 13.47
CA LEU A 37 -10.22 1.06 13.20
C LEU A 37 -9.89 2.34 12.46
N ARG A 38 -8.61 2.67 12.45
CA ARG A 38 -8.15 3.91 11.85
C ARG A 38 -6.87 3.66 11.04
N LEU A 39 -6.83 4.24 9.84
CA LEU A 39 -5.59 4.25 9.08
C LEU A 39 -4.66 5.32 9.64
N SER A 40 -3.39 4.97 9.86
CA SER A 40 -2.41 5.93 10.38
C SER A 40 -1.75 6.71 9.24
N ALA A 41 -1.71 6.14 8.04
CA ALA A 41 -1.07 6.80 6.90
C ALA A 41 -1.57 6.18 5.61
N VAL A 42 -1.47 6.95 4.53
CA VAL A 42 -1.70 6.44 3.19
C VAL A 42 -0.54 6.93 2.31
N HIS A 43 -0.01 6.03 1.49
CA HIS A 43 1.10 6.34 0.59
C HIS A 43 0.72 5.97 -0.82
N PHE A 44 1.12 6.81 -1.76
CA PHE A 44 0.92 6.56 -3.18
C PHE A 44 2.29 6.44 -3.84
N LEU A 45 2.57 5.28 -4.39
CA LEU A 45 3.87 5.00 -5.01
C LEU A 45 3.70 4.50 -6.42
N GLY A 46 4.70 4.78 -7.26
CA GLY A 46 4.82 4.13 -8.55
C GLY A 46 5.27 2.69 -8.39
N ASP A 47 5.35 1.96 -9.49
CA ASP A 47 5.70 0.55 -9.46
C ASP A 47 7.21 0.32 -9.65
N ASP A 48 8.02 1.18 -9.06
CA ASP A 48 9.47 0.99 -8.97
C ASP A 48 9.76 -0.04 -7.88
N ALA A 49 10.35 -1.16 -8.27
CA ALA A 49 10.57 -2.27 -7.36
C ALA A 49 11.47 -1.89 -6.18
N ASP A 50 12.52 -1.11 -6.42
CA ASP A 50 13.44 -0.73 -5.36
C ASP A 50 12.77 0.17 -4.34
N ALA A 51 11.96 1.11 -4.80
CA ALA A 51 11.23 2.00 -3.90
C ALA A 51 10.21 1.22 -3.07
N LEU A 52 9.55 0.24 -3.68
CA LEU A 52 8.57 -0.58 -2.98
C LEU A 52 9.23 -1.44 -1.91
N VAL A 53 10.37 -2.05 -2.22
CA VAL A 53 11.10 -2.86 -1.24
C VAL A 53 11.52 -1.98 -0.06
N ALA A 54 12.06 -0.80 -0.32
CA ALA A 54 12.48 0.11 0.74
C ALA A 54 11.31 0.51 1.63
N HIS A 55 10.16 0.76 1.02
CA HIS A 55 8.97 1.15 1.76
C HIS A 55 8.48 0.01 2.67
N TYR A 56 8.40 -1.21 2.13
CA TYR A 56 7.95 -2.36 2.92
C TYR A 56 8.90 -2.66 4.06
N ARG A 57 10.21 -2.59 3.82
CA ARG A 57 11.19 -2.84 4.89
C ARG A 57 11.02 -1.86 6.03
N ARG A 58 10.84 -0.58 5.70
CA ARG A 58 10.66 0.44 6.72
C ARG A 58 9.39 0.20 7.53
N ALA A 59 8.31 -0.14 6.85
CA ALA A 59 7.05 -0.42 7.53
C ALA A 59 7.16 -1.64 8.43
N LEU A 60 7.83 -2.70 7.97
CA LEU A 60 8.03 -3.90 8.79
C LEU A 60 8.90 -3.60 9.99
N ASP A 61 9.96 -2.81 9.83
CA ASP A 61 10.81 -2.42 10.94
C ASP A 61 10.05 -1.62 11.99
N ASP A 62 9.09 -0.81 11.56
CA ASP A 62 8.26 -0.02 12.44
C ASP A 62 7.10 -0.81 13.04
N GLY A 63 6.94 -2.06 12.65
CA GLY A 63 5.85 -2.90 13.14
C GLY A 63 4.48 -2.53 12.62
N GLU A 64 4.41 -1.89 11.46
CA GLU A 64 3.14 -1.48 10.88
C GLU A 64 2.55 -2.56 10.00
N VAL A 65 1.23 -2.60 9.94
CA VAL A 65 0.50 -3.45 9.00
C VAL A 65 0.27 -2.66 7.72
N VAL A 66 0.67 -3.22 6.60
CA VAL A 66 0.55 -2.56 5.30
C VAL A 66 -0.51 -3.26 4.47
N LEU A 67 -1.50 -2.50 4.02
CA LEU A 67 -2.50 -2.96 3.07
C LEU A 67 -2.15 -2.36 1.72
N SER A 68 -1.85 -3.21 0.75
CA SER A 68 -1.41 -2.75 -0.57
C SER A 68 -2.48 -2.99 -1.62
N PHE A 69 -2.70 -1.99 -2.45
CA PHE A 69 -3.62 -2.07 -3.58
C PHE A 69 -2.91 -1.61 -4.85
N GLY A 70 -3.21 -2.25 -5.96
CA GLY A 70 -2.60 -1.95 -7.24
C GLY A 70 -1.28 -2.68 -7.42
N GLY A 71 -0.74 -2.63 -8.63
CA GLY A 71 0.49 -3.31 -8.96
C GLY A 71 0.38 -4.82 -9.03
N ILE A 72 -0.75 -5.38 -8.64
CA ILE A 72 -0.99 -6.82 -8.74
C ILE A 72 -1.83 -7.04 -9.98
N GLY A 73 -1.17 -7.02 -11.11
CA GLY A 73 -1.87 -7.18 -12.36
C GLY A 73 -1.82 -8.60 -12.86
N ALA A 74 -2.42 -8.81 -14.01
CA ALA A 74 -2.38 -10.10 -14.68
C ALA A 74 -1.06 -10.31 -15.43
N THR A 75 -0.12 -9.38 -15.32
CA THR A 75 1.15 -9.49 -16.02
C THR A 75 2.14 -10.32 -15.21
N PRO A 76 3.03 -11.06 -15.89
CA PRO A 76 3.98 -11.93 -15.19
C PRO A 76 4.99 -11.17 -14.34
N ASP A 77 5.18 -9.90 -14.58
CA ASP A 77 6.17 -9.07 -13.89
C ASP A 77 5.55 -8.22 -12.80
N ASP A 78 4.71 -8.81 -11.99
CA ASP A 78 4.07 -8.12 -10.88
C ASP A 78 5.11 -7.67 -9.87
N ARG A 79 5.52 -6.42 -9.96
CA ARG A 79 6.59 -5.87 -9.14
C ARG A 79 6.22 -5.77 -7.67
N THR A 80 4.95 -5.55 -7.40
CA THR A 80 4.49 -5.47 -6.02
C THR A 80 4.72 -6.79 -5.29
N ARG A 81 4.35 -7.89 -5.93
CA ARG A 81 4.52 -9.21 -5.33
C ARG A 81 5.99 -9.54 -5.13
N GLN A 82 6.82 -9.23 -6.12
CA GLN A 82 8.26 -9.47 -6.02
C GLN A 82 8.88 -8.63 -4.91
N SER A 83 8.45 -7.39 -4.78
CA SER A 83 8.98 -6.49 -3.76
C SER A 83 8.64 -6.98 -2.36
N VAL A 84 7.44 -7.45 -2.14
CA VAL A 84 7.06 -8.01 -0.85
C VAL A 84 7.89 -9.25 -0.54
N ALA A 85 8.10 -10.10 -1.52
CA ALA A 85 8.91 -11.30 -1.31
C ALA A 85 10.36 -10.97 -0.98
N ALA A 86 10.89 -9.87 -1.54
CA ALA A 86 12.27 -9.45 -1.29
C ALA A 86 12.43 -8.75 0.06
N ALA A 87 11.37 -8.18 0.58
CA ALA A 87 11.43 -7.44 1.83
C ALA A 87 11.45 -8.36 3.03
#